data_e099f67d9aef9ca87e73638a7ae3bce1
#
_entry.id   e099f67d9aef9ca87e73638a7ae3bce1
#
_cell.length_a   1.000
_cell.length_b   1.000
_cell.length_c   1.000
_cell.angle_alpha   90.00
_cell.angle_beta   90.00
_cell.angle_gamma   90.00
#
_symmetry.space_group_name_H-M   'P 1'
#
loop_
_entity.id
_entity.type
_entity.pdbx_description
1 polymer ?
#
loop_
_entity_poly.entity_id
_entity_poly.type
_entity_poly.pdbx_seq_one_letter_code
_entity_poly.pdbx_strand_id
1 'polypeptide(L)'
;MKAKDFNGTIKVYSNLPKSYGGVINFHLLSDSDLEGYGFYNVVKPSYNSATQELGNIYFDSDNSQFTYPVNNKTFSDSLATLKSNKINQLKEIYNEKLSETDWYIIRNQENGTAIPSEVTTQRSGLRTDCANHETAINAKTTKADVVGYAMPTF
;
A
#
# COMPACT_ATOMS: atom_id res chain seq x y z
N MET A 1 15.65 -9.89 12.80
CA MET A 1 16.62 -10.06 11.70
C MET A 1 17.87 -9.28 12.04
N LYS A 2 19.03 -9.82 11.69
CA LYS A 2 20.32 -9.13 11.83
C LYS A 2 20.97 -8.97 10.46
N ALA A 3 21.82 -7.97 10.30
CA ALA A 3 22.67 -7.82 9.13
C ALA A 3 24.10 -7.46 9.53
N LYS A 4 25.04 -7.72 8.64
CA LYS A 4 26.44 -7.34 8.77
C LYS A 4 26.94 -6.87 7.41
N ASP A 5 27.76 -5.84 7.45
CA ASP A 5 28.53 -5.36 6.28
C ASP A 5 29.86 -6.11 6.19
N PHE A 6 30.12 -6.68 5.04
CA PHE A 6 31.37 -7.32 4.64
C PHE A 6 32.07 -6.45 3.58
N ASN A 7 32.70 -5.37 4.02
CA ASN A 7 33.43 -4.45 3.14
C ASN A 7 32.58 -3.89 1.98
N GLY A 8 31.40 -3.36 2.31
CA GLY A 8 30.47 -2.77 1.34
C GLY A 8 29.41 -3.75 0.81
N THR A 9 29.48 -5.03 1.20
CA THR A 9 28.43 -6.02 0.90
C THR A 9 27.64 -6.34 2.15
N ILE A 10 26.40 -5.86 2.23
CA ILE A 10 25.54 -6.09 3.39
C ILE A 10 24.82 -7.43 3.22
N LYS A 11 25.03 -8.34 4.18
CA LYS A 11 24.33 -9.63 4.24
C LYS A 11 23.31 -9.62 5.36
N VAL A 12 22.06 -9.93 5.01
CA VAL A 12 20.94 -10.05 5.95
C VAL A 12 20.75 -11.50 6.36
N TYR A 13 20.54 -11.71 7.65
CA TYR A 13 20.35 -13.04 8.26
C TYR A 13 18.95 -13.10 8.89
N SER A 14 18.10 -13.96 8.35
CA SER A 14 16.84 -14.32 9.00
C SER A 14 17.11 -15.14 10.27
N ASN A 15 18.10 -16.02 10.20
CA ASN A 15 18.63 -16.80 11.32
C ASN A 15 20.14 -16.64 11.36
N LEU A 16 20.68 -16.33 12.53
CA LEU A 16 22.13 -16.27 12.74
C LEU A 16 22.76 -17.67 12.66
N PRO A 17 24.01 -17.77 12.21
CA PRO A 17 24.74 -19.02 12.18
C PRO A 17 24.94 -19.55 13.61
N LYS A 18 24.99 -20.86 13.75
CA LYS A 18 25.28 -21.52 15.05
C LYS A 18 26.72 -21.27 15.54
N SER A 19 27.64 -20.99 14.60
CA SER A 19 29.02 -20.61 14.94
C SER A 19 29.50 -19.50 13.98
N TYR A 20 30.29 -18.58 14.52
CA TYR A 20 30.88 -17.46 13.77
C TYR A 20 32.13 -16.97 14.50
N GLY A 21 33.23 -16.72 13.74
CA GLY A 21 34.48 -16.18 14.30
C GLY A 21 35.06 -17.00 15.45
N GLY A 22 34.91 -18.35 15.44
CA GLY A 22 35.39 -19.25 16.50
C GLY A 22 34.43 -19.37 17.71
N VAL A 23 33.30 -18.63 17.71
CA VAL A 23 32.30 -18.70 18.78
C VAL A 23 31.23 -19.71 18.42
N ILE A 24 31.00 -20.70 19.28
CA ILE A 24 29.89 -21.65 19.20
C ILE A 24 28.65 -21.05 19.86
N ASN A 25 27.47 -21.48 19.44
CA ASN A 25 26.18 -20.92 19.90
C ASN A 25 26.04 -19.43 19.62
N PHE A 26 26.68 -18.92 18.54
CA PHE A 26 26.69 -17.52 18.14
C PHE A 26 25.28 -16.92 18.04
N HIS A 27 24.30 -17.69 17.60
CA HIS A 27 22.89 -17.29 17.48
C HIS A 27 22.18 -17.03 18.82
N LEU A 28 22.81 -17.40 19.94
CA LEU A 28 22.28 -17.20 21.30
C LEU A 28 22.94 -16.01 22.02
N LEU A 29 23.88 -15.31 21.37
CA LEU A 29 24.52 -14.13 21.94
C LEU A 29 23.51 -12.99 22.12
N SER A 30 23.79 -12.15 23.11
CA SER A 30 23.03 -10.90 23.31
C SER A 30 23.21 -9.94 22.11
N ASP A 31 22.28 -8.98 21.93
CA ASP A 31 22.38 -7.96 20.90
C ASP A 31 23.69 -7.17 21.01
N SER A 32 24.10 -6.82 22.24
CA SER A 32 25.36 -6.12 22.49
C SER A 32 26.59 -6.92 22.08
N ASP A 33 26.60 -8.24 22.34
CA ASP A 33 27.71 -9.08 21.91
C ASP A 33 27.76 -9.21 20.39
N LEU A 34 26.60 -9.38 19.75
CA LEU A 34 26.47 -9.45 18.30
C LEU A 34 26.96 -8.17 17.61
N GLU A 35 26.68 -7.00 18.19
CA GLU A 35 27.19 -5.70 17.71
C GLU A 35 28.73 -5.64 17.75
N GLY A 36 29.34 -6.23 18.78
CA GLY A 36 30.80 -6.38 18.84
C GLY A 36 31.40 -7.17 17.69
N TYR A 37 30.61 -8.06 17.06
CA TYR A 37 30.95 -8.77 15.83
C TYR A 37 30.46 -8.07 14.56
N GLY A 38 29.85 -6.89 14.64
CA GLY A 38 29.33 -6.10 13.53
C GLY A 38 27.96 -6.58 13.02
N PHE A 39 27.22 -7.36 13.82
CA PHE A 39 25.86 -7.77 13.49
C PHE A 39 24.84 -6.87 14.19
N TYR A 40 24.14 -6.06 13.44
CA TYR A 40 23.14 -5.12 13.94
C TYR A 40 21.73 -5.51 13.54
N ASN A 41 20.75 -4.97 14.25
CA ASN A 41 19.35 -5.16 13.92
C ASN A 41 19.02 -4.60 12.54
N VAL A 42 18.08 -5.25 11.84
CA VAL A 42 17.49 -4.71 10.61
C VAL A 42 16.10 -4.19 10.92
N VAL A 43 15.92 -2.89 10.76
CA VAL A 43 14.64 -2.21 10.95
C VAL A 43 14.09 -1.78 9.60
N LYS A 44 12.90 -2.25 9.28
CA LYS A 44 12.23 -1.88 8.04
C LYS A 44 11.30 -0.68 8.33
N PRO A 45 11.51 0.48 7.70
CA PRO A 45 10.63 1.63 7.91
C PRO A 45 9.23 1.39 7.35
N SER A 46 8.23 2.06 7.91
CA SER A 46 6.90 2.13 7.33
C SER A 46 6.93 2.98 6.06
N TYR A 47 6.25 2.53 5.02
CA TYR A 47 6.13 3.26 3.76
C TYR A 47 4.81 2.94 3.07
N ASN A 48 4.35 3.86 2.23
CA ASN A 48 3.17 3.64 1.39
C ASN A 48 3.59 2.91 0.10
N SER A 49 3.33 1.62 0.01
CA SER A 49 3.73 0.80 -1.14
C SER A 49 3.11 1.22 -2.48
N ALA A 50 2.01 1.98 -2.47
CA ALA A 50 1.42 2.52 -3.69
C ALA A 50 2.28 3.65 -4.30
N THR A 51 2.91 4.48 -3.46
CA THR A 51 3.61 5.70 -3.87
C THR A 51 5.10 5.71 -3.54
N GLN A 52 5.54 4.76 -2.73
CA GLN A 52 6.91 4.68 -2.23
C GLN A 52 7.48 3.27 -2.40
N GLU A 53 8.79 3.18 -2.38
CA GLU A 53 9.55 1.94 -2.43
C GLU A 53 10.77 2.02 -1.51
N LEU A 54 11.25 0.87 -1.07
CA LEU A 54 12.48 0.81 -0.30
C LEU A 54 13.68 0.72 -1.24
N GLY A 55 14.67 1.55 -0.97
CA GLY A 55 15.96 1.47 -1.66
C GLY A 55 16.86 0.37 -1.07
N ASN A 56 18.13 0.43 -1.37
CA ASN A 56 19.12 -0.53 -0.88
C ASN A 56 19.33 -0.39 0.62
N ILE A 57 19.48 -1.51 1.31
CA ILE A 57 19.81 -1.55 2.74
C ILE A 57 21.13 -0.82 3.01
N TYR A 58 21.20 -0.06 4.07
CA TYR A 58 22.39 0.63 4.52
C TYR A 58 22.49 0.60 6.05
N PHE A 59 23.69 0.90 6.59
CA PHE A 59 23.89 1.03 8.02
C PHE A 59 23.61 2.47 8.48
N ASP A 60 22.66 2.61 9.39
CA ASP A 60 22.31 3.85 10.07
C ASP A 60 23.14 3.96 11.36
N SER A 61 24.19 4.77 11.32
CA SER A 61 25.13 4.94 12.44
C SER A 61 24.50 5.63 13.64
N ASP A 62 23.51 6.51 13.42
CA ASP A 62 22.87 7.28 14.48
C ASP A 62 22.02 6.40 15.40
N ASN A 63 21.42 5.37 14.80
CA ASN A 63 20.56 4.41 15.50
C ASN A 63 21.22 3.01 15.67
N SER A 64 22.47 2.85 15.25
CA SER A 64 23.21 1.57 15.31
C SER A 64 22.42 0.40 14.74
N GLN A 65 21.87 0.56 13.53
CA GLN A 65 21.01 -0.44 12.88
C GLN A 65 21.20 -0.43 11.37
N PHE A 66 20.79 -1.52 10.73
CA PHE A 66 20.57 -1.51 9.28
C PHE A 66 19.13 -1.14 8.96
N THR A 67 18.95 -0.30 7.96
CA THR A 67 17.62 0.14 7.51
C THR A 67 17.60 0.37 6.01
N TYR A 68 16.47 0.84 5.49
CA TYR A 68 16.26 1.10 4.06
C TYR A 68 15.81 2.54 3.86
N PRO A 69 16.33 3.28 2.89
CA PRO A 69 15.76 4.57 2.54
C PRO A 69 14.37 4.37 1.91
N VAL A 70 13.45 5.26 2.23
CA VAL A 70 12.12 5.32 1.62
C VAL A 70 12.18 6.30 0.46
N ASN A 71 12.06 5.81 -0.77
CA ASN A 71 12.08 6.60 -1.99
C ASN A 71 10.68 6.76 -2.55
N ASN A 72 10.38 7.93 -3.10
CA ASN A 72 9.14 8.13 -3.83
C ASN A 72 9.23 7.48 -5.21
N LYS A 73 8.20 6.73 -5.59
CA LYS A 73 8.09 6.15 -6.94
C LYS A 73 7.93 7.24 -8.00
N THR A 74 8.50 7.00 -9.15
CA THR A 74 8.22 7.78 -10.36
C THR A 74 7.10 7.12 -11.16
N PHE A 75 6.20 7.93 -11.72
CA PHE A 75 5.08 7.45 -12.53
C PHE A 75 5.25 7.96 -13.97
N SER A 76 5.27 7.03 -14.94
CA SER A 76 5.43 7.33 -16.36
C SER A 76 4.22 8.06 -16.95
N ASP A 77 3.01 7.66 -16.52
CA ASP A 77 1.77 8.22 -17.05
C ASP A 77 1.59 9.69 -16.68
N SER A 78 0.86 10.41 -17.51
CA SER A 78 0.48 11.79 -17.23
C SER A 78 -0.49 11.84 -16.02
N LEU A 79 -0.54 12.98 -15.33
CA LEU A 79 -1.51 13.18 -14.24
C LEU A 79 -2.96 13.00 -14.74
N ALA A 80 -3.27 13.46 -15.95
CA ALA A 80 -4.59 13.31 -16.54
C ALA A 80 -4.94 11.82 -16.80
N THR A 81 -3.99 11.03 -17.33
CA THR A 81 -4.17 9.61 -17.56
C THR A 81 -4.41 8.86 -16.25
N LEU A 82 -3.61 9.15 -15.21
CA LEU A 82 -3.77 8.53 -13.90
C LEU A 82 -5.13 8.83 -13.27
N LYS A 83 -5.62 10.09 -13.38
CA LYS A 83 -6.96 10.47 -12.93
C LYS A 83 -8.04 9.70 -13.67
N SER A 84 -7.96 9.65 -15.02
CA SER A 84 -8.92 8.92 -15.84
C SER A 84 -8.99 7.44 -15.46
N ASN A 85 -7.83 6.78 -15.33
CA ASN A 85 -7.76 5.38 -14.93
C ASN A 85 -8.36 5.16 -13.54
N LYS A 86 -8.06 6.05 -12.59
CA LYS A 86 -8.59 5.96 -11.21
C LYS A 86 -10.11 6.14 -11.17
N ILE A 87 -10.64 7.07 -11.95
CA ILE A 87 -12.09 7.30 -12.08
C ILE A 87 -12.78 6.10 -12.74
N ASN A 88 -12.17 5.49 -13.75
CA ASN A 88 -12.72 4.29 -14.36
C ASN A 88 -12.82 3.13 -13.36
N GLN A 89 -11.75 2.88 -12.60
CA GLN A 89 -11.78 1.89 -11.50
C GLN A 89 -12.86 2.20 -10.46
N LEU A 90 -13.01 3.48 -10.08
CA LEU A 90 -14.07 3.92 -9.18
C LEU A 90 -15.47 3.57 -9.72
N LYS A 91 -15.71 3.89 -11.00
CA LYS A 91 -16.99 3.60 -11.66
C LYS A 91 -17.30 2.11 -11.73
N GLU A 92 -16.28 1.28 -11.97
CA GLU A 92 -16.45 -0.19 -11.95
C GLU A 92 -16.94 -0.66 -10.57
N ILE A 93 -16.33 -0.20 -9.47
CA ILE A 93 -16.73 -0.55 -8.10
C ILE A 93 -18.19 -0.14 -7.82
N TYR A 94 -18.58 1.09 -8.18
CA TYR A 94 -19.95 1.56 -7.96
C TYR A 94 -20.97 0.88 -8.89
N ASN A 95 -20.60 0.57 -10.13
CA ASN A 95 -21.45 -0.16 -11.06
C ASN A 95 -21.71 -1.60 -10.58
N GLU A 96 -20.68 -2.27 -10.06
CA GLU A 96 -20.85 -3.58 -9.44
C GLU A 96 -21.89 -3.50 -8.30
N LYS A 97 -21.74 -2.51 -7.41
CA LYS A 97 -22.67 -2.32 -6.29
C LYS A 97 -24.09 -1.94 -6.73
N LEU A 98 -24.22 -1.12 -7.75
CA LEU A 98 -25.53 -0.76 -8.31
C LEU A 98 -26.23 -1.95 -8.99
N SER A 99 -25.46 -2.85 -9.62
CA SER A 99 -25.98 -4.02 -10.33
C SER A 99 -26.77 -4.98 -9.42
N GLU A 100 -26.43 -5.04 -8.11
CA GLU A 100 -27.14 -5.86 -7.13
C GLU A 100 -28.65 -5.53 -7.05
N THR A 101 -29.01 -4.32 -7.44
CA THR A 101 -30.40 -3.82 -7.36
C THR A 101 -31.01 -3.48 -8.72
N ASP A 102 -30.32 -3.76 -9.84
CA ASP A 102 -30.82 -3.45 -11.20
C ASP A 102 -32.11 -4.20 -11.54
N TRP A 103 -32.30 -5.40 -11.00
CA TRP A 103 -33.51 -6.18 -11.20
C TRP A 103 -34.78 -5.46 -10.72
N TYR A 104 -34.70 -4.59 -9.70
CA TYR A 104 -35.83 -3.78 -9.26
C TYR A 104 -36.24 -2.77 -10.33
N ILE A 105 -35.27 -2.18 -11.02
CA ILE A 105 -35.50 -1.23 -12.10
C ILE A 105 -36.13 -1.93 -13.30
N ILE A 106 -35.55 -3.08 -13.69
CA ILE A 106 -36.06 -3.87 -14.81
C ILE A 106 -37.50 -4.29 -14.54
N ARG A 107 -37.79 -4.88 -13.35
CA ARG A 107 -39.16 -5.29 -12.97
C ARG A 107 -40.15 -4.14 -12.98
N ASN A 108 -39.73 -2.96 -12.53
CA ASN A 108 -40.59 -1.78 -12.56
C ASN A 108 -40.93 -1.39 -14.02
N GLN A 109 -39.97 -1.45 -14.93
CA GLN A 109 -40.18 -1.16 -16.33
C GLN A 109 -41.07 -2.21 -17.04
N GLU A 110 -40.94 -3.48 -16.70
CA GLU A 110 -41.67 -4.57 -17.35
C GLU A 110 -43.13 -4.68 -16.90
N ASN A 111 -43.41 -4.46 -15.61
CA ASN A 111 -44.75 -4.74 -15.05
C ASN A 111 -45.26 -3.66 -14.11
N GLY A 112 -44.60 -2.53 -13.96
CA GLY A 112 -45.02 -1.42 -13.13
C GLY A 112 -44.89 -1.65 -11.61
N THR A 113 -44.26 -2.75 -11.16
CA THR A 113 -44.08 -3.00 -9.73
C THR A 113 -43.19 -1.90 -9.12
N ALA A 114 -43.67 -1.23 -8.09
CA ALA A 114 -42.98 -0.12 -7.44
C ALA A 114 -41.63 -0.56 -6.88
N ILE A 115 -40.63 0.29 -7.06
CA ILE A 115 -39.31 0.10 -6.47
C ILE A 115 -39.38 0.48 -4.98
N PRO A 116 -38.90 -0.37 -4.05
CA PRO A 116 -38.85 -0.02 -2.62
C PRO A 116 -38.10 1.29 -2.38
N SER A 117 -38.58 2.12 -1.48
CA SER A 117 -38.00 3.44 -1.19
C SER A 117 -36.55 3.35 -0.69
N GLU A 118 -36.24 2.31 0.09
CA GLU A 118 -34.89 2.02 0.57
C GLU A 118 -33.91 1.74 -0.59
N VAL A 119 -34.35 1.02 -1.62
CA VAL A 119 -33.53 0.75 -2.83
C VAL A 119 -33.28 2.05 -3.59
N THR A 120 -34.31 2.89 -3.74
CA THR A 120 -34.15 4.19 -4.41
C THR A 120 -33.18 5.08 -3.66
N THR A 121 -33.30 5.13 -2.33
CA THR A 121 -32.40 5.91 -1.45
C THR A 121 -30.95 5.40 -1.52
N GLN A 122 -30.76 4.06 -1.41
CA GLN A 122 -29.45 3.44 -1.52
C GLN A 122 -28.79 3.77 -2.86
N ARG A 123 -29.49 3.59 -3.97
CA ARG A 123 -28.97 3.87 -5.32
C ARG A 123 -28.63 5.35 -5.52
N SER A 124 -29.45 6.25 -4.99
CA SER A 124 -29.16 7.69 -5.00
C SER A 124 -27.91 8.02 -4.20
N GLY A 125 -27.77 7.44 -3.01
CA GLY A 125 -26.57 7.56 -2.17
C GLY A 125 -25.31 7.11 -2.90
N LEU A 126 -25.31 5.90 -3.49
CA LEU A 126 -24.19 5.35 -4.24
C LEU A 126 -23.75 6.29 -5.41
N ARG A 127 -24.71 6.86 -6.14
CA ARG A 127 -24.39 7.83 -7.22
C ARG A 127 -23.78 9.11 -6.70
N THR A 128 -24.31 9.63 -5.59
CA THR A 128 -23.78 10.85 -4.94
C THR A 128 -22.36 10.61 -4.43
N ASP A 129 -22.12 9.48 -3.78
CA ASP A 129 -20.80 9.13 -3.27
C ASP A 129 -19.78 8.93 -4.39
N CYS A 130 -20.18 8.28 -5.48
CA CYS A 130 -19.34 8.15 -6.68
C CYS A 130 -18.93 9.53 -7.21
N ALA A 131 -19.88 10.46 -7.35
CA ALA A 131 -19.61 11.82 -7.83
C ALA A 131 -18.68 12.61 -6.89
N ASN A 132 -18.84 12.43 -5.58
CA ASN A 132 -17.96 13.02 -4.58
C ASN A 132 -16.53 12.50 -4.71
N HIS A 133 -16.34 11.20 -4.88
CA HIS A 133 -15.03 10.59 -5.11
C HIS A 133 -14.42 11.04 -6.44
N GLU A 134 -15.18 11.13 -7.53
CA GLU A 134 -14.71 11.68 -8.81
C GLU A 134 -14.19 13.11 -8.64
N THR A 135 -14.93 13.95 -7.92
CA THR A 135 -14.53 15.32 -7.61
C THR A 135 -13.23 15.35 -6.80
N ALA A 136 -13.12 14.50 -5.78
CA ALA A 136 -11.93 14.40 -4.95
C ALA A 136 -10.69 13.93 -5.73
N ILE A 137 -10.83 12.96 -6.65
CA ILE A 137 -9.76 12.52 -7.54
C ILE A 137 -9.33 13.64 -8.48
N ASN A 138 -10.29 14.36 -9.08
CA ASN A 138 -10.04 15.47 -9.99
C ASN A 138 -9.33 16.65 -9.30
N ALA A 139 -9.58 16.87 -8.02
CA ALA A 139 -8.92 17.89 -7.22
C ALA A 139 -7.45 17.59 -6.89
N LYS A 140 -6.98 16.33 -7.05
CA LYS A 140 -5.58 15.99 -6.78
C LYS A 140 -4.64 16.68 -7.77
N THR A 141 -3.53 17.20 -7.25
CA THR A 141 -2.56 17.97 -8.04
C THR A 141 -1.26 17.21 -8.33
N THR A 142 -1.01 16.11 -7.63
CA THR A 142 0.19 15.29 -7.86
C THR A 142 -0.17 13.87 -8.29
N LYS A 143 0.73 13.23 -9.04
CA LYS A 143 0.58 11.82 -9.45
C LYS A 143 0.50 10.88 -8.25
N ALA A 144 1.32 11.13 -7.22
CA ALA A 144 1.33 10.33 -5.99
C ALA A 144 -0.02 10.39 -5.27
N ASP A 145 -0.65 11.57 -5.16
CA ASP A 145 -1.96 11.72 -4.53
C ASP A 145 -3.08 10.99 -5.28
N VAL A 146 -2.99 10.92 -6.61
CA VAL A 146 -3.96 10.16 -7.42
C VAL A 146 -3.76 8.66 -7.22
N VAL A 147 -2.52 8.18 -7.31
CA VAL A 147 -2.20 6.75 -7.15
C VAL A 147 -2.51 6.28 -5.74
N GLY A 148 -2.15 7.08 -4.72
CA GLY A 148 -2.40 6.80 -3.31
C GLY A 148 -3.85 7.02 -2.85
N TYR A 149 -4.75 7.49 -3.73
CA TYR A 149 -6.14 7.72 -3.38
C TYR A 149 -6.83 6.41 -2.96
N ALA A 150 -7.35 6.37 -1.74
CA ALA A 150 -8.05 5.21 -1.21
C ALA A 150 -9.40 5.04 -1.92
N MET A 151 -9.62 3.87 -2.51
CA MET A 151 -10.89 3.53 -3.14
C MET A 151 -11.90 3.07 -2.08
N PRO A 152 -13.22 3.34 -2.29
CA PRO A 152 -14.25 2.82 -1.40
C PRO A 152 -14.29 1.29 -1.41
N THR A 153 -14.68 0.73 -0.27
CA THR A 153 -14.96 -0.70 -0.08
C THR A 153 -16.37 -0.85 0.48
N PHE A 154 -17.15 -1.82 -0.03
CA PHE A 154 -18.53 -2.09 0.37
C PHE A 154 -18.66 -3.43 1.06
#